data_0874c0541c311628f39f3aafc8670ec2
#
_entry.id   0874c0541c311628f39f3aafc8670ec2
#
_cell.length_a   1.000
_cell.length_b   1.000
_cell.length_c   1.000
_cell.angle_alpha   90.00
_cell.angle_beta   90.00
_cell.angle_gamma   90.00
#
_symmetry.space_group_name_H-M   'P 1'
#
loop_
_entity.id
_entity.type
_entity.pdbx_description
1 polymer ?
#
loop_
_entity_poly.entity_id
_entity_poly.type
_entity_poly.pdbx_seq_one_letter_code
_entity_poly.pdbx_strand_id
1 'polypeptide(L)'
;DVYKRQVDANRRRGIQNLLSLPEKDRPEVILLDDAYQHRYVHPSLSIVLSDYHRLFYNDKLMPTGHLREPISNINRTDIVVVTKCDEDMKPIDFRIIEENMELRAHQLLFFTSIVYGEVKPVFPSEARFLNHKNIGKEDDILLISGIAVPTPFIREAEKYSNKVLPVVFPDHHTFSKSDFKKLDVIFEKMTSPGKL
;
A
#
# COMPACT_ATOMS: atom_id res chain seq x y z
N ASP A 1 -12.67 -4.12 18.13
CA ASP A 1 -11.70 -3.29 17.41
C ASP A 1 -10.58 -2.91 18.35
N VAL A 2 -9.36 -3.29 17.99
CA VAL A 2 -8.16 -3.08 18.84
C VAL A 2 -7.66 -1.64 18.75
N TYR A 3 -8.07 -0.86 17.73
CA TYR A 3 -7.66 0.54 17.60
C TYR A 3 -8.82 1.47 17.24
N LYS A 4 -8.69 2.73 17.66
CA LYS A 4 -9.62 3.82 17.33
C LYS A 4 -8.94 4.78 16.37
N ARG A 5 -9.57 5.07 15.22
CA ARG A 5 -9.09 6.07 14.26
C ARG A 5 -9.73 7.43 14.57
N GLN A 6 -8.90 8.45 14.65
CA GLN A 6 -9.33 9.83 14.83
C GLN A 6 -8.68 10.73 13.78
N VAL A 7 -9.34 11.83 13.44
CA VAL A 7 -8.83 12.84 12.53
C VAL A 7 -8.84 14.19 13.25
N ASP A 8 -7.68 14.83 13.33
CA ASP A 8 -7.55 16.21 13.83
C ASP A 8 -6.47 16.92 13.01
N ALA A 9 -6.79 18.08 12.44
CA ALA A 9 -5.83 18.90 11.71
C ALA A 9 -4.70 19.41 12.63
N ASN A 10 -4.99 19.63 13.92
CA ASN A 10 -3.99 19.97 14.93
C ASN A 10 -3.57 18.72 15.69
N ARG A 11 -2.44 18.10 15.29
CA ARG A 11 -1.92 16.86 15.89
C ARG A 11 -1.64 16.98 17.40
N ARG A 12 -1.19 18.16 17.88
CA ARG A 12 -0.98 18.39 19.33
C ARG A 12 -2.27 18.29 20.09
N ARG A 13 -3.34 18.96 19.61
CA ARG A 13 -4.66 18.91 20.22
C ARG A 13 -5.23 17.49 20.21
N GLY A 14 -5.13 16.78 19.08
CA GLY A 14 -5.57 15.39 18.97
C GLY A 14 -4.90 14.48 19.99
N ILE A 15 -3.59 14.59 20.15
CA ILE A 15 -2.81 13.84 21.14
C ILE A 15 -3.27 14.20 22.57
N GLN A 16 -3.41 15.48 22.89
CA GLN A 16 -3.87 15.92 24.21
C GLN A 16 -5.26 15.38 24.56
N ASN A 17 -6.17 15.39 23.58
CA ASN A 17 -7.51 14.83 23.74
C ASN A 17 -7.46 13.33 24.05
N LEU A 18 -6.60 12.57 23.36
CA LEU A 18 -6.41 11.14 23.62
C LEU A 18 -5.81 10.87 24.99
N LEU A 19 -4.82 11.66 25.41
CA LEU A 19 -4.18 11.51 26.70
C LEU A 19 -5.07 11.93 27.88
N SER A 20 -6.07 12.80 27.64
CA SER A 20 -7.04 13.22 28.66
C SER A 20 -8.21 12.26 28.86
N LEU A 21 -8.30 11.19 28.08
CA LEU A 21 -9.32 10.16 28.26
C LEU A 21 -9.13 9.44 29.59
N PRO A 22 -10.22 8.90 30.17
CA PRO A 22 -10.13 8.01 31.35
C PRO A 22 -9.14 6.87 31.07
N GLU A 23 -8.44 6.40 32.11
CA GLU A 23 -7.36 5.41 32.01
C GLU A 23 -7.76 4.16 31.19
N LYS A 24 -8.97 3.66 31.43
CA LYS A 24 -9.53 2.50 30.71
C LYS A 24 -9.74 2.71 29.20
N ASP A 25 -9.84 3.96 28.74
CA ASP A 25 -10.12 4.33 27.34
C ASP A 25 -8.89 4.97 26.68
N ARG A 26 -7.84 5.24 27.45
CA ARG A 26 -6.61 5.86 26.98
C ARG A 26 -5.80 4.88 26.13
N PRO A 27 -5.35 5.27 24.93
CA PRO A 27 -4.48 4.42 24.13
C PRO A 27 -3.09 4.29 24.77
N GLU A 28 -2.50 3.10 24.72
CA GLU A 28 -1.12 2.85 25.13
C GLU A 28 -0.12 3.37 24.09
N VAL A 29 -0.52 3.33 22.82
CA VAL A 29 0.29 3.80 21.68
C VAL A 29 -0.56 4.70 20.77
N ILE A 30 0.03 5.82 20.35
CA ILE A 30 -0.58 6.75 19.40
C ILE A 30 0.26 6.70 18.11
N LEU A 31 -0.35 6.24 17.01
CA LEU A 31 0.26 6.25 15.69
C LEU A 31 -0.19 7.51 14.93
N LEU A 32 0.75 8.24 14.39
CA LEU A 32 0.51 9.40 13.55
C LEU A 32 0.75 9.03 12.09
N ASP A 33 -0.29 9.06 11.28
CA ASP A 33 -0.22 8.77 9.84
C ASP A 33 0.07 10.06 9.05
N ASP A 34 0.96 9.96 8.06
CA ASP A 34 1.45 11.05 7.19
C ASP A 34 1.81 12.32 7.98
N ALA A 35 2.55 12.17 9.07
CA ALA A 35 2.78 13.24 10.04
C ALA A 35 4.22 13.76 10.06
N TYR A 36 5.09 13.32 9.18
CA TYR A 36 6.51 13.66 9.21
C TYR A 36 6.78 15.17 9.14
N GLN A 37 5.94 15.93 8.46
CA GLN A 37 6.01 17.39 8.35
C GLN A 37 5.51 18.13 9.60
N HIS A 38 4.82 17.45 10.54
CA HIS A 38 4.28 18.07 11.76
C HIS A 38 5.35 18.21 12.84
N ARG A 39 6.27 19.16 12.67
CA ARG A 39 7.45 19.38 13.55
C ARG A 39 7.14 19.83 14.97
N TYR A 40 5.87 20.17 15.28
CA TYR A 40 5.44 20.53 16.64
C TYR A 40 5.19 19.29 17.54
N VAL A 41 5.30 18.10 17.00
CA VAL A 41 5.21 16.84 17.73
C VAL A 41 6.53 16.10 17.58
N HIS A 42 7.12 15.68 18.70
CA HIS A 42 8.29 14.83 18.71
C HIS A 42 7.83 13.39 19.03
N PRO A 43 7.78 12.49 18.05
CA PRO A 43 7.46 11.10 18.29
C PRO A 43 8.61 10.40 19.00
N SER A 44 8.30 9.37 19.78
CA SER A 44 9.31 8.49 20.38
C SER A 44 10.00 7.61 19.35
N LEU A 45 9.34 7.35 18.23
CA LEU A 45 9.84 6.59 17.10
C LEU A 45 9.31 7.21 15.80
N SER A 46 10.22 7.50 14.88
CA SER A 46 9.90 8.06 13.56
C SER A 46 10.25 7.06 12.47
N ILE A 47 9.26 6.69 11.66
CA ILE A 47 9.41 5.74 10.55
C ILE A 47 9.10 6.46 9.25
N VAL A 48 10.02 6.40 8.28
CA VAL A 48 9.83 6.92 6.93
C VAL A 48 9.74 5.78 5.94
N LEU A 49 8.74 5.83 5.07
CA LEU A 49 8.56 4.87 4.00
C LEU A 49 9.10 5.43 2.69
N SER A 50 9.88 4.62 1.96
CA SER A 50 10.37 4.93 0.62
C SER A 50 9.89 3.84 -0.35
N ASP A 51 9.20 4.24 -1.41
CA ASP A 51 8.79 3.29 -2.44
C ASP A 51 10.02 2.84 -3.24
N TYR A 52 10.22 1.53 -3.41
CA TYR A 52 11.35 0.96 -4.15
C TYR A 52 11.44 1.48 -5.58
N HIS A 53 10.31 1.66 -6.24
CA HIS A 53 10.28 2.17 -7.62
C HIS A 53 10.45 3.70 -7.69
N ARG A 54 10.50 4.38 -6.54
CA ARG A 54 10.73 5.82 -6.41
C ARG A 54 11.44 6.14 -5.10
N LEU A 55 12.69 5.76 -5.02
CA LEU A 55 13.52 5.99 -3.84
C LEU A 55 13.71 7.50 -3.60
N PHE A 56 13.59 7.93 -2.36
CA PHE A 56 13.58 9.36 -2.02
C PHE A 56 14.87 10.08 -2.42
N TYR A 57 16.01 9.41 -2.43
CA TYR A 57 17.29 10.02 -2.82
C TYR A 57 17.38 10.29 -4.34
N ASN A 58 16.54 9.66 -5.15
CA ASN A 58 16.44 9.91 -6.59
C ASN A 58 15.36 10.92 -6.94
N ASP A 59 14.56 11.39 -5.96
CA ASP A 59 13.45 12.30 -6.18
C ASP A 59 13.85 13.75 -5.85
N LYS A 60 13.08 14.71 -6.33
CA LYS A 60 13.32 16.14 -6.14
C LYS A 60 12.20 16.77 -5.31
N LEU A 61 12.49 17.94 -4.76
CA LEU A 61 11.50 18.73 -4.05
C LEU A 61 10.40 19.22 -5.00
N MET A 62 9.20 19.31 -4.47
CA MET A 62 8.08 19.97 -5.16
C MET A 62 8.48 21.39 -5.56
N PRO A 63 8.07 21.91 -6.74
CA PRO A 63 7.15 21.28 -7.71
C PRO A 63 7.83 20.38 -8.76
N THR A 64 9.16 20.26 -8.77
CA THR A 64 9.93 19.50 -9.78
C THR A 64 9.99 17.99 -9.51
N GLY A 65 9.65 17.57 -8.32
CA GLY A 65 9.52 16.18 -7.86
C GLY A 65 8.39 16.06 -6.86
N HIS A 66 8.44 15.02 -6.02
CA HIS A 66 7.35 14.70 -5.08
C HIS A 66 7.76 14.89 -3.61
N LEU A 67 9.02 15.20 -3.34
CA LEU A 67 9.47 15.40 -1.96
C LEU A 67 8.85 16.68 -1.39
N ARG A 68 8.23 16.56 -0.22
CA ARG A 68 7.67 17.68 0.53
C ARG A 68 8.70 18.40 1.39
N GLU A 69 9.84 17.72 1.67
CA GLU A 69 10.95 18.24 2.47
C GLU A 69 12.29 17.85 1.84
N PRO A 70 13.38 18.59 2.14
CA PRO A 70 14.73 18.22 1.71
C PRO A 70 15.14 16.84 2.21
N ILE A 71 15.91 16.09 1.42
CA ILE A 71 16.44 14.76 1.77
C ILE A 71 17.18 14.78 3.11
N SER A 72 17.93 15.85 3.40
CA SER A 72 18.65 16.02 4.67
C SER A 72 17.75 15.88 5.92
N ASN A 73 16.44 16.07 5.78
CA ASN A 73 15.51 15.90 6.91
C ASN A 73 15.33 14.44 7.32
N ILE A 74 15.77 13.46 6.51
CA ILE A 74 15.82 12.04 6.87
C ILE A 74 16.59 11.80 8.18
N ASN A 75 17.50 12.71 8.54
CA ASN A 75 18.27 12.65 9.77
C ASN A 75 17.44 12.66 11.07
N ARG A 76 16.13 13.00 10.98
CA ARG A 76 15.18 12.96 12.10
C ARG A 76 14.49 11.59 12.27
N THR A 77 14.76 10.69 11.35
CA THR A 77 14.09 9.38 11.27
C THR A 77 14.91 8.36 12.04
N ASP A 78 14.23 7.48 12.76
CA ASP A 78 14.88 6.33 13.43
C ASP A 78 14.92 5.11 12.51
N ILE A 79 13.87 4.92 11.71
CA ILE A 79 13.71 3.78 10.82
C ILE A 79 13.32 4.23 9.42
N VAL A 80 14.03 3.72 8.41
CA VAL A 80 13.65 3.82 7.01
C VAL A 80 13.20 2.45 6.54
N VAL A 81 12.05 2.39 5.88
CA VAL A 81 11.54 1.16 5.27
C VAL A 81 11.39 1.36 3.78
N VAL A 82 12.15 0.61 3.00
CA VAL A 82 11.94 0.51 1.55
C VAL A 82 10.80 -0.46 1.31
N THR A 83 9.72 0.05 0.74
CA THR A 83 8.49 -0.72 0.53
C THR A 83 8.32 -1.13 -0.91
N LYS A 84 7.49 -2.15 -1.16
CA LYS A 84 7.17 -2.66 -2.50
C LYS A 84 8.40 -3.12 -3.27
N CYS A 85 9.39 -3.67 -2.57
CA CYS A 85 10.54 -4.29 -3.22
C CYS A 85 10.10 -5.46 -4.09
N ASP A 86 10.78 -5.63 -5.23
CA ASP A 86 10.56 -6.79 -6.08
C ASP A 86 11.00 -8.07 -5.36
N GLU A 87 10.29 -9.18 -5.60
CA GLU A 87 10.59 -10.47 -4.94
C GLU A 87 11.95 -11.06 -5.36
N ASP A 88 12.45 -10.66 -6.54
CA ASP A 88 13.68 -11.14 -7.15
C ASP A 88 14.89 -10.22 -6.93
N MET A 89 14.79 -9.26 -5.99
CA MET A 89 15.93 -8.40 -5.62
C MET A 89 17.17 -9.22 -5.25
N LYS A 90 18.30 -8.81 -5.82
CA LYS A 90 19.58 -9.45 -5.56
C LYS A 90 20.29 -8.79 -4.36
N PRO A 91 21.19 -9.50 -3.68
CA PRO A 91 21.97 -8.92 -2.59
C PRO A 91 22.68 -7.62 -2.92
N ILE A 92 23.09 -7.45 -4.19
CA ILE A 92 23.75 -6.22 -4.65
C ILE A 92 22.80 -5.02 -4.67
N ASP A 93 21.50 -5.25 -4.98
CA ASP A 93 20.52 -4.17 -5.05
C ASP A 93 20.28 -3.56 -3.66
N PHE A 94 20.18 -4.41 -2.62
CA PHE A 94 20.07 -3.95 -1.23
C PHE A 94 21.26 -3.08 -0.83
N ARG A 95 22.46 -3.50 -1.19
CA ARG A 95 23.69 -2.80 -0.86
C ARG A 95 23.77 -1.44 -1.56
N ILE A 96 23.43 -1.39 -2.85
CA ILE A 96 23.40 -0.14 -3.61
C ILE A 96 22.40 0.85 -2.99
N ILE A 97 21.22 0.38 -2.58
CA ILE A 97 20.21 1.23 -1.95
C ILE A 97 20.72 1.74 -0.60
N GLU A 98 21.29 0.87 0.24
CA GLU A 98 21.84 1.23 1.54
C GLU A 98 22.92 2.29 1.42
N GLU A 99 23.87 2.11 0.49
CA GLU A 99 24.96 3.07 0.24
C GLU A 99 24.43 4.45 -0.21
N ASN A 100 23.42 4.48 -1.10
CA ASN A 100 22.87 5.74 -1.61
C ASN A 100 21.94 6.46 -0.63
N MET A 101 21.41 5.75 0.38
CA MET A 101 20.55 6.38 1.39
C MET A 101 21.33 7.24 2.38
N GLU A 102 22.66 7.05 2.50
CA GLU A 102 23.54 7.81 3.38
C GLU A 102 22.99 7.95 4.82
N LEU A 103 22.45 6.85 5.35
CA LEU A 103 21.85 6.84 6.69
C LEU A 103 22.90 6.95 7.78
N ARG A 104 22.53 7.54 8.89
CA ARG A 104 23.39 7.64 10.08
C ARG A 104 23.44 6.31 10.84
N ALA A 105 24.50 6.09 11.61
CA ALA A 105 24.74 4.84 12.35
C ALA A 105 23.61 4.41 13.32
N HIS A 106 22.79 5.34 13.79
CA HIS A 106 21.65 5.02 14.66
C HIS A 106 20.37 4.69 13.92
N GLN A 107 20.31 4.91 12.61
CA GLN A 107 19.12 4.68 11.80
C GLN A 107 19.09 3.23 11.30
N LEU A 108 17.91 2.62 11.32
CA LEU A 108 17.70 1.27 10.83
C LEU A 108 17.08 1.30 9.45
N LEU A 109 17.53 0.41 8.57
CA LEU A 109 16.98 0.21 7.23
C LEU A 109 16.33 -1.16 7.12
N PHE A 110 15.10 -1.18 6.63
CA PHE A 110 14.36 -2.41 6.35
C PHE A 110 13.84 -2.41 4.91
N PHE A 111 13.69 -3.59 4.36
CA PHE A 111 13.12 -3.82 3.03
C PHE A 111 11.88 -4.70 3.16
N THR A 112 10.82 -4.34 2.46
CA THR A 112 9.56 -5.10 2.47
C THR A 112 9.02 -5.27 1.08
N SER A 113 8.46 -6.43 0.79
CA SER A 113 7.72 -6.75 -0.43
C SER A 113 6.23 -6.87 -0.14
N ILE A 114 5.40 -6.82 -1.20
CA ILE A 114 3.98 -7.09 -1.09
C ILE A 114 3.78 -8.59 -1.27
N VAL A 115 3.16 -9.22 -0.29
CA VAL A 115 2.74 -10.62 -0.38
C VAL A 115 1.23 -10.67 -0.49
N TYR A 116 0.73 -11.29 -1.55
CA TYR A 116 -0.70 -11.47 -1.74
C TYR A 116 -1.17 -12.69 -0.95
N GLY A 117 -2.25 -12.50 -0.21
CA GLY A 117 -2.90 -13.57 0.53
C GLY A 117 -3.80 -14.44 -0.34
N GLU A 118 -4.51 -15.35 0.29
CA GLU A 118 -5.49 -16.19 -0.42
C GLU A 118 -6.64 -15.35 -0.99
N VAL A 119 -7.10 -15.70 -2.19
CA VAL A 119 -8.31 -15.12 -2.78
C VAL A 119 -9.50 -15.51 -1.93
N LYS A 120 -10.26 -14.51 -1.48
CA LYS A 120 -11.44 -14.71 -0.63
C LYS A 120 -12.69 -14.23 -1.34
N PRO A 121 -13.79 -15.01 -1.32
CA PRO A 121 -15.05 -14.56 -1.89
C PRO A 121 -15.61 -13.38 -1.09
N VAL A 122 -16.08 -12.36 -1.80
CA VAL A 122 -16.76 -11.21 -1.18
C VAL A 122 -18.14 -11.63 -0.64
N PHE A 123 -18.81 -12.56 -1.32
CA PHE A 123 -20.11 -13.14 -0.94
C PHE A 123 -19.97 -14.64 -0.72
N PRO A 124 -19.61 -15.08 0.48
CA PRO A 124 -19.32 -16.50 0.78
C PRO A 124 -20.48 -17.46 0.52
N SER A 125 -21.74 -16.98 0.62
CA SER A 125 -22.94 -17.78 0.42
C SER A 125 -23.19 -18.18 -1.04
N GLU A 126 -22.65 -17.44 -1.99
CA GLU A 126 -22.82 -17.65 -3.43
C GLU A 126 -21.58 -18.26 -4.07
N ALA A 127 -20.45 -18.17 -3.39
CA ALA A 127 -19.19 -18.65 -3.92
C ALA A 127 -19.14 -20.18 -3.86
N ARG A 128 -19.21 -20.83 -5.00
CA ARG A 128 -18.60 -22.15 -5.18
C ARG A 128 -17.11 -21.96 -4.97
N PHE A 129 -16.65 -22.28 -3.77
CA PHE A 129 -15.28 -22.28 -3.27
C PHE A 129 -14.20 -21.99 -4.31
N LEU A 130 -13.92 -20.71 -4.54
CA LEU A 130 -12.78 -20.27 -5.32
C LEU A 130 -11.59 -20.16 -4.36
N ASN A 131 -10.98 -21.29 -4.08
CA ASN A 131 -9.62 -21.31 -3.63
C ASN A 131 -8.76 -21.02 -4.87
N HIS A 132 -7.77 -20.12 -4.78
CA HIS A 132 -6.83 -19.84 -5.86
C HIS A 132 -6.24 -21.13 -6.51
N LYS A 133 -6.20 -22.23 -5.75
CA LYS A 133 -5.80 -23.57 -6.23
C LYS A 133 -6.78 -24.17 -7.25
N ASN A 134 -8.00 -23.65 -7.34
CA ASN A 134 -9.03 -24.14 -8.24
C ASN A 134 -9.18 -23.27 -9.50
N ILE A 135 -8.42 -22.17 -9.60
CA ILE A 135 -8.38 -21.34 -10.81
C ILE A 135 -7.54 -22.05 -11.86
N GLY A 136 -8.14 -22.40 -12.98
CA GLY A 136 -7.46 -23.05 -14.11
C GLY A 136 -6.71 -22.03 -14.95
N LYS A 137 -5.62 -22.43 -15.58
CA LYS A 137 -4.82 -21.57 -16.48
C LYS A 137 -5.64 -21.03 -17.67
N GLU A 138 -6.71 -21.69 -18.03
CA GLU A 138 -7.60 -21.32 -19.13
C GLU A 138 -8.87 -20.60 -18.68
N ASP A 139 -9.05 -20.38 -17.38
CA ASP A 139 -10.17 -19.61 -16.86
C ASP A 139 -10.02 -18.12 -17.19
N ASP A 140 -11.11 -17.46 -17.51
CA ASP A 140 -11.09 -16.03 -17.76
C ASP A 140 -11.18 -15.27 -16.42
N ILE A 141 -10.25 -14.35 -16.15
CA ILE A 141 -10.27 -13.48 -14.98
C ILE A 141 -10.54 -12.04 -15.39
N LEU A 142 -11.64 -11.48 -14.92
CA LEU A 142 -11.92 -10.05 -14.99
C LEU A 142 -11.33 -9.36 -13.76
N LEU A 143 -10.17 -8.73 -13.93
CA LEU A 143 -9.47 -8.07 -12.84
C LEU A 143 -9.89 -6.59 -12.73
N ILE A 144 -10.54 -6.22 -11.65
CA ILE A 144 -11.00 -4.87 -11.41
C ILE A 144 -10.12 -4.20 -10.36
N SER A 145 -9.57 -3.04 -10.67
CA SER A 145 -8.76 -2.29 -9.72
C SER A 145 -9.02 -0.79 -9.79
N GLY A 146 -8.96 -0.12 -8.63
CA GLY A 146 -9.00 1.34 -8.49
C GLY A 146 -7.90 1.79 -7.53
N ILE A 147 -6.65 1.41 -7.84
CA ILE A 147 -5.44 1.70 -7.05
C ILE A 147 -4.43 2.46 -7.90
N ALA A 148 -3.57 3.25 -7.25
CA ALA A 148 -2.60 4.12 -7.91
C ALA A 148 -1.61 3.37 -8.83
N VAL A 149 -1.17 2.18 -8.44
CA VAL A 149 -0.21 1.35 -9.20
C VAL A 149 -0.77 -0.07 -9.35
N PRO A 150 -1.54 -0.38 -10.41
CA PRO A 150 -2.19 -1.67 -10.60
C PRO A 150 -1.25 -2.77 -11.12
N THR A 151 -0.09 -2.43 -11.69
CA THR A 151 0.81 -3.38 -12.36
C THR A 151 1.21 -4.59 -11.51
N PRO A 152 1.61 -4.45 -10.23
CA PRO A 152 1.94 -5.61 -9.40
C PRO A 152 0.74 -6.53 -9.18
N PHE A 153 -0.46 -5.96 -9.04
CA PHE A 153 -1.70 -6.71 -8.86
C PHE A 153 -2.10 -7.48 -10.13
N ILE A 154 -1.89 -6.88 -11.32
CA ILE A 154 -2.12 -7.55 -12.60
C ILE A 154 -1.15 -8.74 -12.76
N ARG A 155 0.14 -8.53 -12.50
CA ARG A 155 1.15 -9.61 -12.55
C ARG A 155 0.82 -10.76 -11.60
N GLU A 156 0.29 -10.46 -10.43
CA GLU A 156 -0.15 -11.50 -9.49
C GLU A 156 -1.30 -12.32 -10.08
N ALA A 157 -2.31 -11.67 -10.66
CA ALA A 157 -3.43 -12.37 -11.29
C ALA A 157 -2.98 -13.25 -12.48
N GLU A 158 -1.99 -12.82 -13.24
CA GLU A 158 -1.40 -13.58 -14.36
C GLU A 158 -0.68 -14.87 -13.89
N LYS A 159 -0.30 -14.95 -12.62
CA LYS A 159 0.21 -16.21 -12.04
C LYS A 159 -0.89 -17.30 -11.97
N TYR A 160 -2.15 -16.92 -11.87
CA TYR A 160 -3.28 -17.86 -11.76
C TYR A 160 -3.85 -18.26 -13.12
N SER A 161 -4.00 -17.33 -14.05
CA SER A 161 -4.55 -17.59 -15.39
C SER A 161 -3.76 -16.89 -16.51
N ASN A 162 -3.79 -17.49 -17.70
CA ASN A 162 -3.26 -16.89 -18.94
C ASN A 162 -4.24 -15.86 -19.57
N LYS A 163 -5.48 -15.80 -19.08
CA LYS A 163 -6.58 -15.00 -19.63
C LYS A 163 -7.08 -13.97 -18.61
N VAL A 164 -6.21 -13.03 -18.25
CA VAL A 164 -6.54 -11.92 -17.35
C VAL A 164 -6.92 -10.70 -18.16
N LEU A 165 -8.14 -10.18 -17.94
CA LEU A 165 -8.62 -8.95 -18.53
C LEU A 165 -8.65 -7.85 -17.47
N PRO A 166 -7.65 -6.95 -17.42
CA PRO A 166 -7.61 -5.88 -16.44
C PRO A 166 -8.54 -4.72 -16.83
N VAL A 167 -9.38 -4.30 -15.90
CA VAL A 167 -10.16 -3.06 -15.99
C VAL A 167 -9.69 -2.13 -14.86
N VAL A 168 -8.92 -1.13 -15.24
CA VAL A 168 -8.27 -0.22 -14.30
C VAL A 168 -9.07 1.08 -14.21
N PHE A 169 -9.45 1.45 -12.99
CA PHE A 169 -10.05 2.73 -12.64
C PHE A 169 -9.01 3.65 -11.97
N PRO A 170 -9.26 4.96 -11.94
CA PRO A 170 -8.42 5.89 -11.19
C PRO A 170 -8.30 5.51 -9.71
N ASP A 171 -7.23 5.96 -9.06
CA ASP A 171 -7.03 5.74 -7.63
C ASP A 171 -8.20 6.30 -6.81
N HIS A 172 -8.64 5.56 -5.78
CA HIS A 172 -9.80 5.89 -4.95
C HIS A 172 -11.12 6.09 -5.74
N HIS A 173 -11.28 5.41 -6.89
CA HIS A 173 -12.48 5.52 -7.71
C HIS A 173 -13.74 5.13 -6.94
N THR A 174 -14.77 5.99 -7.02
CA THR A 174 -16.10 5.69 -6.49
C THR A 174 -16.93 5.05 -7.58
N PHE A 175 -17.24 3.75 -7.45
CA PHE A 175 -17.97 3.00 -8.44
C PHE A 175 -19.41 3.48 -8.58
N SER A 176 -19.82 3.75 -9.81
CA SER A 176 -21.16 4.16 -10.20
C SER A 176 -21.96 3.00 -10.82
N LYS A 177 -23.28 3.15 -10.90
CA LYS A 177 -24.13 2.17 -11.60
C LYS A 177 -23.75 1.99 -13.07
N SER A 178 -23.18 3.02 -13.72
CA SER A 178 -22.70 2.92 -15.10
C SER A 178 -21.44 2.08 -15.23
N ASP A 179 -20.57 2.10 -14.20
CA ASP A 179 -19.36 1.27 -14.17
C ASP A 179 -19.71 -0.21 -14.04
N PHE A 180 -20.65 -0.54 -13.14
CA PHE A 180 -21.15 -1.91 -13.01
C PHE A 180 -21.75 -2.43 -14.31
N LYS A 181 -22.58 -1.63 -15.01
CA LYS A 181 -23.13 -2.03 -16.33
C LYS A 181 -22.04 -2.31 -17.36
N LYS A 182 -20.97 -1.51 -17.37
CA LYS A 182 -19.82 -1.77 -18.26
C LYS A 182 -19.10 -3.07 -17.90
N LEU A 183 -18.90 -3.31 -16.62
CA LEU A 183 -18.28 -4.54 -16.12
C LEU A 183 -19.12 -5.77 -16.47
N ASP A 184 -20.45 -5.70 -16.31
CA ASP A 184 -21.38 -6.78 -16.68
C ASP A 184 -21.25 -7.12 -18.17
N VAL A 185 -21.25 -6.10 -19.06
CA VAL A 185 -21.09 -6.31 -20.51
C VAL A 185 -19.75 -6.97 -20.86
N ILE A 186 -18.69 -6.60 -20.14
CA ILE A 186 -17.38 -7.23 -20.35
C ILE A 186 -17.40 -8.68 -19.87
N PHE A 187 -17.94 -8.93 -18.69
CA PHE A 187 -18.03 -10.26 -18.09
C PHE A 187 -18.87 -11.22 -18.93
N GLU A 188 -19.99 -10.75 -19.49
CA GLU A 188 -20.84 -11.55 -20.36
C GLU A 188 -20.14 -11.99 -21.65
N LYS A 189 -19.21 -11.17 -22.18
CA LYS A 189 -18.42 -11.49 -23.39
C LYS A 189 -17.29 -12.49 -23.14
N MET A 190 -16.94 -12.75 -21.89
CA MET A 190 -15.94 -13.77 -21.55
C MET A 190 -16.52 -15.16 -21.88
N THR A 191 -15.73 -16.00 -22.53
CA THR A 191 -16.23 -17.26 -23.14
C THR A 191 -15.79 -18.52 -22.40
N SER A 192 -14.93 -18.38 -21.41
CA SER A 192 -14.41 -19.55 -20.67
C SER A 192 -15.48 -20.21 -19.80
N PRO A 193 -15.45 -21.54 -19.62
CA PRO A 193 -16.34 -22.25 -18.69
C PRO A 193 -16.20 -21.77 -17.24
N GLY A 194 -15.01 -21.35 -16.86
CA GLY A 194 -14.70 -20.72 -15.57
C GLY A 194 -14.51 -19.20 -15.76
N LYS A 195 -15.45 -18.40 -15.23
CA LYS A 195 -15.36 -16.93 -15.20
C LYS A 195 -15.23 -16.47 -13.76
N LEU A 196 -14.31 -15.56 -13.52
CA LEU A 196 -14.00 -14.97 -12.22
C LEU A 196 -13.96 -13.46 -12.29
#